data_e0bbeb14ea96fdac8e47f0f8c1d2f867
#
_entry.id   e0bbeb14ea96fdac8e47f0f8c1d2f867
#
_cell.length_a   1.000
_cell.length_b   1.000
_cell.length_c   1.000
_cell.angle_alpha   90.00
_cell.angle_beta   90.00
_cell.angle_gamma   90.00
#
_symmetry.space_group_name_H-M   'P 1'
#
loop_
_entity.id
_entity.type
_entity.pdbx_description
1 polymer ?
#
loop_
_entity_poly.entity_id
_entity_poly.type
_entity_poly.pdbx_seq_one_letter_code
_entity_poly.pdbx_strand_id
1 'polypeptide(L)'
;MYAYNVLWNGRHGIWETFWSVNMSEYAPHKFINYISLGNKFHFTNNLQLELDYWNRAASGQGFIGKDCSVIGQLSYQPTEKLNVFAKASYEVNHAGTEADVALHDGTELTRVGAGVEYYPLKDKNVRIHGYYSYAFGKNANPEGVVQDKMSQFNVGVTWRGKVL
;
A
#
# COMPACT_ATOMS: atom_id res chain seq x y z
N MET A 1 1.82 3.16 28.96
CA MET A 1 1.60 3.00 27.52
C MET A 1 2.45 1.84 27.04
N TYR A 2 1.85 0.81 26.49
CA TYR A 2 2.52 -0.40 26.03
C TYR A 2 2.41 -0.51 24.52
N ALA A 3 3.49 -1.00 23.89
CA ALA A 3 3.50 -1.31 22.46
C ALA A 3 4.22 -2.65 22.24
N TYR A 4 3.62 -3.47 21.39
CA TYR A 4 4.17 -4.76 21.00
C TYR A 4 4.28 -4.78 19.49
N ASN A 5 5.40 -5.30 18.99
CA ASN A 5 5.63 -5.43 17.57
C ASN A 5 6.27 -6.79 17.28
N VAL A 6 5.70 -7.52 16.35
CA VAL A 6 6.25 -8.76 15.82
C VAL A 6 6.47 -8.57 14.34
N LEU A 7 7.70 -8.79 13.90
CA LEU A 7 8.12 -8.72 12.51
C LEU A 7 8.55 -10.11 12.04
N TRP A 8 8.10 -10.47 10.86
CA TRP A 8 8.52 -11.67 10.18
C TRP A 8 8.94 -11.36 8.76
N ASN A 9 10.19 -11.62 8.44
CA ASN A 9 10.72 -11.52 7.08
C ASN A 9 11.30 -12.88 6.69
N GLY A 10 10.96 -13.34 5.51
CA GLY A 10 11.43 -14.63 5.05
C GLY A 10 11.41 -14.74 3.53
N ARG A 11 12.24 -15.68 3.02
CA ARG A 11 12.26 -16.04 1.61
C ARG A 11 12.10 -17.55 1.46
N HIS A 12 11.11 -17.94 0.69
CA HIS A 12 10.71 -19.33 0.46
C HIS A 12 10.67 -19.60 -1.06
N GLY A 13 11.82 -19.86 -1.66
CA GLY A 13 11.92 -20.01 -3.10
C GLY A 13 11.59 -18.71 -3.84
N ILE A 14 10.50 -18.72 -4.61
CA ILE A 14 10.01 -17.53 -5.34
C ILE A 14 9.25 -16.54 -4.47
N TRP A 15 8.88 -16.89 -3.24
CA TRP A 15 8.03 -16.11 -2.35
C TRP A 15 8.85 -15.44 -1.25
N GLU A 16 8.70 -14.13 -1.11
CA GLU A 16 9.22 -13.33 0.00
C GLU A 16 8.06 -12.80 0.84
N THR A 17 8.22 -12.84 2.15
CA THR A 17 7.24 -12.37 3.12
C THR A 17 7.79 -11.21 3.94
N PHE A 18 6.96 -10.20 4.16
CA PHE A 18 7.25 -9.04 5.01
C PHE A 18 6.01 -8.80 5.87
N TRP A 19 5.88 -9.56 6.96
CA TRP A 19 4.71 -9.52 7.81
C TRP A 19 5.00 -8.78 9.11
N SER A 20 4.06 -7.99 9.55
CA SER A 20 4.12 -7.35 10.85
C SER A 20 2.78 -7.35 11.53
N VAL A 21 2.83 -7.52 12.85
CA VAL A 21 1.71 -7.29 13.75
C VAL A 21 2.18 -6.30 14.80
N ASN A 22 1.47 -5.20 14.90
CA ASN A 22 1.75 -4.17 15.90
C ASN A 22 0.49 -3.96 16.75
N MET A 23 0.66 -3.86 18.05
CA MET A 23 -0.39 -3.53 18.99
C MET A 23 0.12 -2.39 19.88
N SER A 24 -0.60 -1.30 19.90
CA SER A 24 -0.24 -0.11 20.68
C SER A 24 -1.38 0.32 21.57
N GLU A 25 -1.09 0.54 22.85
CA GLU A 25 -2.04 1.11 23.79
C GLU A 25 -2.16 2.62 23.53
N TYR A 26 -3.38 3.12 23.27
CA TYR A 26 -3.64 4.55 23.05
C TYR A 26 -4.39 5.20 24.24
N ALA A 27 -5.07 4.38 25.05
CA ALA A 27 -5.66 4.78 26.33
C ALA A 27 -5.57 3.59 27.29
N PRO A 28 -5.74 3.76 28.61
CA PRO A 28 -5.66 2.67 29.58
C PRO A 28 -6.51 1.46 29.17
N HIS A 29 -5.86 0.32 28.91
CA HIS A 29 -6.47 -0.93 28.43
C HIS A 29 -7.18 -0.85 27.08
N LYS A 30 -6.94 0.21 26.31
CA LYS A 30 -7.43 0.35 24.93
C LYS A 30 -6.28 0.26 23.94
N PHE A 31 -6.38 -0.65 23.01
CA PHE A 31 -5.33 -0.95 22.03
C PHE A 31 -5.81 -0.73 20.61
N ILE A 32 -4.88 -0.36 19.77
CA ILE A 32 -5.03 -0.36 18.33
C ILE A 32 -4.09 -1.41 17.75
N ASN A 33 -4.63 -2.28 16.90
CA ASN A 33 -3.88 -3.34 16.24
C ASN A 33 -3.65 -2.97 14.80
N TYR A 34 -2.43 -3.19 14.33
CA TYR A 34 -2.06 -3.08 12.93
C TYR A 34 -1.50 -4.41 12.46
N ILE A 35 -2.05 -4.90 11.36
CA ILE A 35 -1.55 -6.08 10.66
C ILE A 35 -1.11 -5.63 9.27
N SER A 36 0.09 -5.99 8.88
CA SER A 36 0.60 -5.78 7.54
C SER A 36 1.19 -7.08 7.02
N LEU A 37 0.69 -7.56 5.89
CA LEU A 37 1.12 -8.80 5.25
C LEU A 37 1.60 -8.48 3.84
N GLY A 38 2.88 -8.16 3.72
CA GLY A 38 3.53 -7.95 2.43
C GLY A 38 4.04 -9.27 1.85
N ASN A 39 3.71 -9.53 0.60
CA ASN A 39 4.12 -10.74 -0.11
C ASN A 39 4.65 -10.35 -1.48
N LYS A 40 5.81 -10.89 -1.83
CA LYS A 40 6.42 -10.69 -3.13
C LYS A 40 6.72 -12.04 -3.77
N PHE A 41 6.24 -12.23 -4.97
CA PHE A 41 6.44 -13.44 -5.77
C PHE A 41 7.32 -13.13 -6.97
N HIS A 42 8.47 -13.77 -7.04
CA HIS A 42 9.44 -13.66 -8.14
C HIS A 42 9.21 -14.83 -9.12
N PHE A 43 8.32 -14.66 -10.09
CA PHE A 43 8.04 -15.71 -11.06
C PHE A 43 9.22 -15.95 -12.01
N THR A 44 9.88 -14.88 -12.40
CA THR A 44 11.12 -14.89 -13.19
C THR A 44 12.03 -13.74 -12.71
N ASN A 45 13.23 -13.61 -13.28
CA ASN A 45 14.10 -12.47 -13.00
C ASN A 45 13.46 -11.12 -13.43
N ASN A 46 12.49 -11.16 -14.33
CA ASN A 46 11.89 -9.97 -14.94
C ASN A 46 10.41 -9.78 -14.61
N LEU A 47 9.77 -10.76 -13.94
CA LEU A 47 8.35 -10.72 -13.63
C LEU A 47 8.14 -11.01 -12.15
N GLN A 48 7.49 -10.06 -11.47
CA GLN A 48 7.17 -10.17 -10.05
C GLN A 48 5.76 -9.65 -9.76
N LEU A 49 5.14 -10.24 -8.74
CA LEU A 49 3.86 -9.82 -8.18
C LEU A 49 4.06 -9.45 -6.72
N GLU A 50 3.60 -8.29 -6.34
CA GLU A 50 3.48 -7.86 -4.94
C GLU A 50 2.01 -7.88 -4.54
N LEU A 51 1.72 -8.48 -3.38
CA LEU A 51 0.38 -8.50 -2.79
C LEU A 51 0.51 -8.10 -1.33
N ASP A 52 -0.06 -6.95 -1.01
CA ASP A 52 -0.02 -6.40 0.32
C ASP A 52 -1.43 -6.34 0.91
N TYR A 53 -1.56 -6.79 2.13
CA TYR A 53 -2.74 -6.63 2.95
C TYR A 53 -2.39 -5.81 4.18
N TRP A 54 -3.21 -4.83 4.47
CA TRP A 54 -3.12 -4.03 5.67
C TRP A 54 -4.46 -3.97 6.38
N ASN A 55 -4.44 -4.04 7.70
CA ASN A 55 -5.63 -3.94 8.54
C ASN A 55 -5.33 -3.16 9.81
N ARG A 56 -6.30 -2.38 10.25
CA ARG A 56 -6.30 -1.67 11.51
C ARG A 56 -7.57 -1.99 12.30
N ALA A 57 -7.43 -2.29 13.57
CA ALA A 57 -8.54 -2.54 14.48
C ALA A 57 -8.32 -1.84 15.81
N ALA A 58 -9.28 -1.05 16.25
CA ALA A 58 -9.29 -0.44 17.58
C ALA A 58 -9.99 -1.33 18.61
N SER A 59 -9.85 -1.00 19.90
CA SER A 59 -10.56 -1.68 20.98
C SER A 59 -12.06 -1.72 20.75
N GLY A 60 -12.66 -2.89 20.92
CA GLY A 60 -14.08 -3.14 20.63
C GLY A 60 -14.37 -3.63 19.20
N GLN A 61 -13.40 -3.58 18.29
CA GLN A 61 -13.55 -4.09 16.93
C GLN A 61 -13.02 -5.52 16.74
N GLY A 62 -12.46 -6.13 17.80
CA GLY A 62 -11.75 -7.40 17.72
C GLY A 62 -10.31 -7.22 17.23
N PHE A 63 -9.70 -8.30 16.75
CA PHE A 63 -8.32 -8.28 16.24
C PHE A 63 -8.23 -7.82 14.79
N ILE A 64 -9.24 -8.15 13.98
CA ILE A 64 -9.38 -7.71 12.61
C ILE A 64 -10.52 -6.69 12.54
N GLY A 65 -10.20 -5.46 12.21
CA GLY A 65 -11.14 -4.36 12.09
C GLY A 65 -11.72 -4.19 10.69
N LYS A 66 -12.58 -3.20 10.56
CA LYS A 66 -13.21 -2.83 9.29
C LYS A 66 -12.40 -1.87 8.45
N ASP A 67 -11.22 -1.47 8.94
CA ASP A 67 -10.26 -0.68 8.18
C ASP A 67 -9.26 -1.64 7.55
N CYS A 68 -9.32 -1.80 6.25
CA CYS A 68 -8.37 -2.64 5.55
C CYS A 68 -8.08 -2.13 4.14
N SER A 69 -6.92 -2.50 3.65
CA SER A 69 -6.60 -2.35 2.25
C SER A 69 -5.88 -3.58 1.70
N VAL A 70 -6.16 -3.87 0.46
CA VAL A 70 -5.47 -4.88 -0.34
C VAL A 70 -4.87 -4.17 -1.54
N ILE A 71 -3.59 -4.39 -1.78
CA ILE A 71 -2.86 -3.78 -2.88
C ILE A 71 -2.16 -4.89 -3.65
N GLY A 72 -2.35 -4.92 -4.96
CA GLY A 72 -1.64 -5.81 -5.88
C GLY A 72 -0.88 -5.01 -6.91
N GLN A 73 0.37 -5.39 -7.19
CA GLN A 73 1.18 -4.82 -8.26
C GLN A 73 1.91 -5.91 -9.02
N LEU A 74 1.61 -6.02 -10.30
CA LEU A 74 2.35 -6.86 -11.24
C LEU A 74 3.36 -5.99 -11.98
N SER A 75 4.64 -6.35 -11.89
CA SER A 75 5.76 -5.62 -12.49
C SER A 75 6.49 -6.51 -13.48
N TYR A 76 6.75 -5.98 -14.66
CA TYR A 76 7.52 -6.65 -15.70
C TYR A 76 8.64 -5.76 -16.21
N GLN A 77 9.85 -6.27 -16.22
CA GLN A 77 11.06 -5.58 -16.67
C GLN A 77 11.57 -6.19 -17.99
N PRO A 78 11.07 -5.76 -19.16
CA PRO A 78 11.48 -6.31 -20.44
C PRO A 78 12.95 -6.06 -20.77
N THR A 79 13.54 -4.99 -20.25
CA THR A 79 14.95 -4.65 -20.37
C THR A 79 15.49 -4.11 -19.06
N GLU A 80 16.82 -4.03 -18.92
CA GLU A 80 17.46 -3.44 -17.73
C GLU A 80 17.04 -1.97 -17.49
N LYS A 81 16.57 -1.30 -18.54
CA LYS A 81 16.23 0.14 -18.52
C LYS A 81 14.73 0.42 -18.41
N LEU A 82 13.88 -0.58 -18.63
CA LEU A 82 12.44 -0.36 -18.70
C LEU A 82 11.72 -1.29 -17.73
N ASN A 83 10.90 -0.73 -16.87
CA ASN A 83 9.95 -1.43 -16.03
C ASN A 83 8.53 -0.94 -16.35
N VAL A 84 7.62 -1.86 -16.56
CA VAL A 84 6.20 -1.58 -16.71
C VAL A 84 5.43 -2.28 -15.60
N PHE A 85 4.38 -1.65 -15.08
CA PHE A 85 3.61 -2.25 -14.01
C PHE A 85 2.14 -1.93 -14.11
N ALA A 86 1.33 -2.85 -13.62
CA ALA A 86 -0.10 -2.65 -13.37
C ALA A 86 -0.35 -2.77 -11.86
N LYS A 87 -1.21 -1.92 -11.34
CA LYS A 87 -1.54 -1.87 -9.91
C LYS A 87 -3.05 -1.85 -9.73
N ALA A 88 -3.53 -2.62 -8.76
CA ALA A 88 -4.89 -2.54 -8.30
C ALA A 88 -4.90 -2.44 -6.77
N SER A 89 -5.83 -1.70 -6.21
CA SER A 89 -6.05 -1.64 -4.76
C SER A 89 -7.53 -1.58 -4.45
N TYR A 90 -7.87 -2.15 -3.30
CA TYR A 90 -9.18 -2.01 -2.68
C TYR A 90 -8.98 -1.55 -1.25
N GLU A 91 -9.69 -0.51 -0.87
CA GLU A 91 -9.59 0.13 0.43
C GLU A 91 -10.98 0.27 1.04
N VAL A 92 -11.12 -0.20 2.27
CA VAL A 92 -12.32 -0.05 3.08
C VAL A 92 -11.93 0.64 4.37
N ASN A 93 -12.66 1.68 4.72
CA ASN A 93 -12.54 2.35 5.99
C ASN A 93 -13.93 2.54 6.57
N HIS A 94 -14.32 1.64 7.44
CA HIS A 94 -15.49 1.73 8.30
C HIS A 94 -15.01 1.76 9.74
N ALA A 95 -14.28 2.82 10.09
CA ALA A 95 -13.80 3.04 11.44
C ALA A 95 -14.98 3.01 12.41
N GLY A 96 -14.79 2.43 13.55
CA GLY A 96 -15.82 2.37 14.57
C GLY A 96 -16.13 3.75 15.14
N THR A 97 -16.88 3.77 16.22
CA THR A 97 -17.37 4.98 16.91
C THR A 97 -16.30 5.76 17.67
N GLU A 98 -15.04 5.31 17.72
CA GLU A 98 -13.94 6.00 18.37
C GLU A 98 -13.42 7.12 17.46
N ALA A 99 -13.51 8.36 17.91
CA ALA A 99 -13.25 9.57 17.10
C ALA A 99 -11.84 9.64 16.49
N ASP A 100 -10.85 9.07 17.15
CA ASP A 100 -9.46 9.01 16.73
C ASP A 100 -9.17 7.98 15.62
N VAL A 101 -10.12 7.09 15.35
CA VAL A 101 -10.07 6.07 14.31
C VAL A 101 -11.04 6.36 13.17
N ALA A 102 -11.90 7.34 13.31
CA ALA A 102 -12.99 7.69 12.39
C ALA A 102 -12.56 8.56 11.20
N LEU A 103 -11.27 8.75 10.99
CA LEU A 103 -10.79 9.47 9.81
C LEU A 103 -11.16 8.69 8.55
N HIS A 104 -11.93 9.35 7.65
CA HIS A 104 -12.37 8.78 6.38
C HIS A 104 -13.36 7.61 6.50
N ASP A 105 -14.16 7.57 7.59
CA ASP A 105 -15.24 6.59 7.72
C ASP A 105 -16.18 6.60 6.52
N GLY A 106 -16.55 5.41 6.04
CA GLY A 106 -17.39 5.22 4.87
C GLY A 106 -16.65 5.19 3.54
N THR A 107 -15.32 5.15 3.54
CA THR A 107 -14.53 4.92 2.31
C THR A 107 -14.66 3.46 1.87
N GLU A 108 -15.04 3.25 0.62
CA GLU A 108 -14.96 1.98 -0.11
C GLU A 108 -14.47 2.28 -1.51
N LEU A 109 -13.16 2.17 -1.72
CA LEU A 109 -12.52 2.66 -2.93
C LEU A 109 -11.74 1.55 -3.63
N THR A 110 -12.05 1.33 -4.89
CA THR A 110 -11.22 0.51 -5.79
C THR A 110 -10.42 1.44 -6.69
N ARG A 111 -9.12 1.15 -6.82
CA ARG A 111 -8.24 1.87 -7.72
C ARG A 111 -7.53 0.88 -8.63
N VAL A 112 -7.47 1.19 -9.91
CA VAL A 112 -6.70 0.46 -10.91
C VAL A 112 -5.80 1.43 -11.66
N GLY A 113 -4.62 0.98 -12.05
CA GLY A 113 -3.69 1.85 -12.74
C GLY A 113 -2.56 1.08 -13.39
N ALA A 114 -1.82 1.78 -14.23
CA ALA A 114 -0.65 1.26 -14.89
C ALA A 114 0.42 2.35 -14.99
N GLY A 115 1.66 1.94 -15.03
CA GLY A 115 2.76 2.86 -15.11
C GLY A 115 3.98 2.28 -15.78
N VAL A 116 4.92 3.18 -16.02
CA VAL A 116 6.20 2.88 -16.65
C VAL A 116 7.31 3.62 -15.93
N GLU A 117 8.44 2.96 -15.77
CA GLU A 117 9.67 3.56 -15.28
C GLU A 117 10.78 3.32 -16.30
N TYR A 118 11.50 4.36 -16.62
CA TYR A 118 12.62 4.31 -17.54
C TYR A 118 13.90 4.80 -16.86
N TYR A 119 14.96 4.02 -17.00
CA TYR A 119 16.29 4.26 -16.43
C TYR A 119 17.28 4.52 -17.57
N PRO A 120 17.50 5.79 -17.95
CA PRO A 120 18.39 6.14 -19.08
C PRO A 120 19.84 5.76 -18.82
N LEU A 121 20.30 5.82 -17.57
CA LEU A 121 21.68 5.54 -17.17
C LEU A 121 21.87 4.12 -16.67
N LYS A 122 23.05 3.52 -16.89
CA LYS A 122 23.37 2.16 -16.45
C LYS A 122 23.37 2.00 -14.92
N ASP A 123 23.78 3.03 -14.21
CA ASP A 123 23.81 3.06 -12.74
C ASP A 123 22.44 3.28 -12.10
N LYS A 124 21.38 3.44 -12.91
CA LYS A 124 20.00 3.69 -12.49
C LYS A 124 19.83 4.89 -11.55
N ASN A 125 20.74 5.84 -11.58
CA ASN A 125 20.68 7.05 -10.76
C ASN A 125 19.60 8.03 -11.23
N VAL A 126 19.15 7.92 -12.47
CA VAL A 126 18.03 8.69 -13.02
C VAL A 126 16.89 7.75 -13.35
N ARG A 127 15.70 8.06 -12.84
CA ARG A 127 14.45 7.38 -13.15
C ARG A 127 13.44 8.38 -13.67
N ILE A 128 12.93 8.14 -14.86
CA ILE A 128 11.79 8.85 -15.43
C ILE A 128 10.60 7.94 -15.27
N HIS A 129 9.49 8.43 -14.74
CA HIS A 129 8.31 7.59 -14.51
C HIS A 129 7.04 8.31 -14.93
N GLY A 130 6.08 7.51 -15.36
CA GLY A 130 4.70 7.90 -15.60
C GLY A 130 3.75 6.88 -15.01
N TYR A 131 2.68 7.34 -14.40
CA TYR A 131 1.66 6.50 -13.81
C TYR A 131 0.29 7.13 -14.02
N TYR A 132 -0.66 6.32 -14.48
CA TYR A 132 -2.06 6.68 -14.54
C TYR A 132 -2.87 5.75 -13.66
N SER A 133 -3.82 6.30 -12.92
CA SER A 133 -4.77 5.52 -12.14
C SER A 133 -6.17 6.09 -12.24
N TYR A 134 -7.14 5.19 -12.17
CA TYR A 134 -8.55 5.48 -12.06
C TYR A 134 -9.10 4.83 -10.79
N ALA A 135 -9.77 5.62 -9.98
CA ALA A 135 -10.42 5.19 -8.76
C ALA A 135 -11.93 5.33 -8.89
N PHE A 136 -12.65 4.36 -8.36
CA PHE A 136 -14.10 4.34 -8.31
C PHE A 136 -14.60 3.73 -7.00
N GLY A 137 -15.79 4.09 -6.61
CA GLY A 137 -16.38 3.76 -5.32
C GLY A 137 -16.60 5.00 -4.48
N LYS A 138 -16.61 4.86 -3.18
CA LYS A 138 -16.82 5.95 -2.24
C LYS A 138 -15.47 6.36 -1.65
N ASN A 139 -15.10 7.62 -1.80
CA ASN A 139 -13.95 8.21 -1.12
C ASN A 139 -14.48 9.31 -0.18
N ALA A 140 -14.65 8.95 1.07
CA ALA A 140 -15.05 9.90 2.11
C ALA A 140 -13.83 10.73 2.55
N ASN A 141 -13.97 12.02 2.65
CA ASN A 141 -12.97 12.89 3.26
C ASN A 141 -13.47 13.43 4.62
N PRO A 142 -12.59 14.04 5.43
CA PRO A 142 -12.99 14.60 6.74
C PRO A 142 -14.11 15.64 6.69
N GLU A 143 -14.33 16.24 5.53
CA GLU A 143 -15.39 17.26 5.30
C GLU A 143 -16.72 16.62 4.89
N GLY A 144 -16.79 15.29 4.80
CA GLY A 144 -17.99 14.56 4.40
C GLY A 144 -18.28 14.60 2.89
N VAL A 145 -17.37 15.12 2.08
CA VAL A 145 -17.49 15.11 0.62
C VAL A 145 -17.13 13.73 0.09
N VAL A 146 -18.04 13.11 -0.62
CA VAL A 146 -17.84 11.80 -1.23
C VAL A 146 -17.56 11.97 -2.71
N GLN A 147 -16.36 11.55 -3.14
CA GLN A 147 -16.01 11.47 -4.56
C GLN A 147 -16.09 10.01 -5.01
N ASP A 148 -16.94 9.71 -5.96
CA ASP A 148 -17.19 8.37 -6.45
C ASP A 148 -16.30 7.95 -7.62
N LYS A 149 -15.65 8.90 -8.28
CA LYS A 149 -14.75 8.68 -9.42
C LYS A 149 -13.61 9.69 -9.44
N MET A 150 -12.39 9.20 -9.62
CA MET A 150 -11.20 10.04 -9.73
C MET A 150 -10.22 9.49 -10.74
N SER A 151 -9.63 10.37 -11.55
CA SER A 151 -8.50 10.07 -12.41
C SER A 151 -7.27 10.81 -11.92
N GLN A 152 -6.15 10.14 -11.91
CA GLN A 152 -4.87 10.72 -11.54
C GLN A 152 -3.81 10.34 -12.57
N PHE A 153 -3.08 11.33 -13.05
CA PHE A 153 -1.90 11.15 -13.86
C PHE A 153 -0.71 11.76 -13.16
N ASN A 154 0.36 11.00 -13.03
CA ASN A 154 1.60 11.43 -12.38
C ASN A 154 2.77 11.17 -13.32
N VAL A 155 3.62 12.19 -13.52
CA VAL A 155 4.88 12.09 -14.24
C VAL A 155 5.97 12.72 -13.41
N GLY A 156 7.12 12.10 -13.36
CA GLY A 156 8.22 12.64 -12.59
C GLY A 156 9.58 12.13 -13.03
N VAL A 157 10.58 12.83 -12.54
CA VAL A 157 11.99 12.47 -12.67
C VAL A 157 12.58 12.38 -11.27
N THR A 158 13.19 11.25 -10.97
CA THR A 158 13.94 11.05 -9.72
C THR A 158 15.43 10.97 -10.07
N TRP A 159 16.21 11.77 -9.41
CA TRP A 159 17.67 11.70 -9.50
C TRP A 159 18.25 11.35 -8.12
N ARG A 160 19.20 10.42 -8.10
CA ARG A 160 19.95 10.02 -6.90
C ARG A 160 21.40 10.35 -7.14
N GLY A 161 21.88 11.45 -6.57
CA GLY A 161 23.29 11.87 -6.59
C GLY A 161 23.93 11.68 -5.23
N LYS A 162 25.24 11.42 -5.20
CA LYS A 162 26.03 11.62 -3.98
C LYS A 162 26.28 13.12 -3.87
N VAL A 163 25.86 13.74 -2.79
CA VAL A 163 26.35 15.05 -2.38
C VAL A 163 27.71 14.79 -1.74
N LEU A 164 28.78 15.26 -2.38
CA LEU A 164 30.14 15.21 -1.85
C LEU A 164 30.28 16.27 -0.76
#